data_4d552c404a82b442f0ee387d4a86e7dd
#
_entry.id   4d552c404a82b442f0ee387d4a86e7dd
#
_cell.length_a   1.000
_cell.length_b   1.000
_cell.length_c   1.000
_cell.angle_alpha   90.00
_cell.angle_beta   90.00
_cell.angle_gamma   90.00
#
_symmetry.space_group_name_H-M   'P 1'
#
loop_
_entity.id
_entity.type
_entity.pdbx_description
1 polymer ?
#
loop_
_entity_poly.entity_id
_entity_poly.type
_entity_poly.pdbx_seq_one_letter_code
_entity_poly.pdbx_strand_id
1 'polypeptide(L)'
;ALNSLSKVLDETTISGIRKAFDGVQSTLTSMQDPAKVADPIYESELRSKMQSVCNLFNQASRQISQAEQNEFQRLTGEGSSEQGDVQKINDILRQIGDLNVQIKRNQVAGHPSLELQDERNLLLDELSGYIPVETRYYKDDAHSGNNAYDYDANGAVIGKKDWPDDLEVSMNYIDAQGKSQKLILVNGSDLGADGLTKNYGQL
;
A
#
# COMPACT_ATOMS: atom_id res chain seq x y z
N ALA A 1 7.58 -4.10 -1.99
CA ALA A 1 7.46 -5.12 -3.04
C ALA A 1 8.46 -4.89 -4.19
N LEU A 2 8.44 -3.77 -4.89
CA LEU A 2 9.36 -3.49 -6.02
C LEU A 2 10.84 -3.54 -5.61
N ASN A 3 11.21 -3.04 -4.44
CA ASN A 3 12.59 -3.09 -3.93
C ASN A 3 13.03 -4.51 -3.54
N SER A 4 12.12 -5.35 -3.07
CA SER A 4 12.41 -6.75 -2.73
C SER A 4 12.61 -7.59 -3.98
N LEU A 5 11.75 -7.42 -4.99
CA LEU A 5 11.89 -8.05 -6.30
C LEU A 5 13.15 -7.59 -7.04
N SER A 6 13.50 -6.31 -6.98
CA SER A 6 14.72 -5.76 -7.56
C SER A 6 15.99 -6.37 -6.95
N LYS A 7 15.97 -6.71 -5.65
CA LYS A 7 17.10 -7.38 -4.99
C LYS A 7 17.22 -8.85 -5.36
N VAL A 8 16.11 -9.52 -5.65
CA VAL A 8 16.10 -10.94 -6.06
C VAL A 8 16.56 -11.11 -7.50
N LEU A 9 16.17 -10.17 -8.37
CA LEU A 9 16.59 -10.11 -9.78
C LEU A 9 17.71 -9.08 -9.97
N ASP A 10 18.70 -9.10 -9.08
CA ASP A 10 19.83 -8.21 -9.18
C ASP A 10 20.66 -8.52 -10.45
N GLU A 11 21.45 -7.53 -10.85
CA GLU A 11 22.29 -7.63 -12.05
C GLU A 11 23.27 -8.82 -11.97
N THR A 12 23.64 -9.24 -10.76
CA THR A 12 24.53 -10.38 -10.50
C THR A 12 23.86 -11.71 -10.85
N THR A 13 22.60 -11.89 -10.45
CA THR A 13 21.80 -13.09 -10.77
C THR A 13 21.53 -13.19 -12.26
N ILE A 14 21.12 -12.09 -12.90
CA ILE A 14 20.88 -12.02 -14.35
C ILE A 14 22.16 -12.27 -15.13
N SER A 15 23.27 -11.64 -14.74
CA SER A 15 24.60 -11.82 -15.33
C SER A 15 25.10 -13.26 -15.17
N GLY A 16 24.84 -13.88 -14.00
CA GLY A 16 25.18 -15.27 -13.74
C GLY A 16 24.45 -16.24 -14.67
N ILE A 17 23.15 -16.07 -14.85
CA ILE A 17 22.34 -16.86 -15.77
C ILE A 17 22.83 -16.69 -17.22
N ARG A 18 23.09 -15.45 -17.65
CA ARG A 18 23.63 -15.18 -18.99
C ARG A 18 24.96 -15.89 -19.24
N LYS A 19 25.92 -15.75 -18.32
CA LYS A 19 27.21 -16.43 -18.42
C LYS A 19 27.09 -17.95 -18.48
N ALA A 20 26.13 -18.53 -17.77
CA ALA A 20 25.90 -19.96 -17.81
C ALA A 20 25.35 -20.39 -19.19
N PHE A 21 24.48 -19.63 -19.81
CA PHE A 21 24.03 -19.86 -21.18
C PHE A 21 25.15 -19.69 -22.20
N ASP A 22 25.96 -18.64 -22.08
CA ASP A 22 27.13 -18.42 -22.94
C ASP A 22 28.11 -19.60 -22.86
N GLY A 23 28.24 -20.16 -21.65
CA GLY A 23 29.06 -21.38 -21.44
C GLY A 23 28.51 -22.60 -22.18
N VAL A 24 27.18 -22.83 -22.14
CA VAL A 24 26.52 -23.90 -22.89
C VAL A 24 26.70 -23.69 -24.39
N GLN A 25 26.45 -22.48 -24.88
CA GLN A 25 26.59 -22.12 -26.29
C GLN A 25 28.04 -22.35 -26.77
N SER A 26 29.02 -21.94 -26.00
CA SER A 26 30.46 -22.15 -26.32
C SER A 26 30.81 -23.63 -26.46
N THR A 27 30.31 -24.49 -25.55
CA THR A 27 30.56 -25.94 -25.63
C THR A 27 29.87 -26.55 -26.85
N LEU A 28 28.59 -26.17 -27.11
CA LEU A 28 27.90 -26.62 -28.31
C LEU A 28 28.61 -26.23 -29.60
N THR A 29 29.12 -25.00 -29.67
CA THR A 29 29.89 -24.51 -30.81
C THR A 29 31.21 -25.35 -30.98
N SER A 30 31.85 -25.68 -29.88
CA SER A 30 33.06 -26.57 -29.93
C SER A 30 32.75 -27.97 -30.39
N MET A 31 31.55 -28.48 -30.08
CA MET A 31 31.09 -29.81 -30.50
C MET A 31 30.68 -29.88 -31.98
N GLN A 32 30.68 -28.80 -32.73
CA GLN A 32 30.53 -28.82 -34.19
C GLN A 32 31.72 -29.47 -34.90
N ASP A 33 32.85 -29.56 -34.23
CA ASP A 33 34.01 -30.34 -34.71
C ASP A 33 33.75 -31.84 -34.52
N PRO A 34 33.78 -32.67 -35.61
CA PRO A 34 33.49 -34.09 -35.52
C PRO A 34 34.42 -34.85 -34.57
N ALA A 35 35.67 -34.39 -34.40
CA ALA A 35 36.61 -35.00 -33.47
C ALA A 35 36.22 -34.77 -32.00
N LYS A 36 35.58 -33.64 -31.70
CA LYS A 36 35.16 -33.26 -30.34
C LYS A 36 33.80 -33.82 -29.97
N VAL A 37 32.89 -33.98 -30.93
CA VAL A 37 31.58 -34.58 -30.70
C VAL A 37 31.69 -36.04 -30.26
N ALA A 38 32.71 -36.76 -30.71
CA ALA A 38 32.94 -38.14 -30.34
C ALA A 38 33.69 -38.29 -29.00
N ASP A 39 34.17 -37.20 -28.41
CA ASP A 39 34.93 -37.21 -27.15
C ASP A 39 33.99 -37.10 -25.95
N PRO A 40 33.93 -38.09 -25.03
CA PRO A 40 33.10 -38.10 -23.85
C PRO A 40 33.34 -36.90 -22.90
N ILE A 41 34.51 -36.25 -22.99
CA ILE A 41 34.84 -35.07 -22.17
C ILE A 41 33.88 -33.91 -22.51
N TYR A 42 33.64 -33.65 -23.78
CA TYR A 42 32.75 -32.57 -24.22
C TYR A 42 31.29 -32.84 -23.87
N GLU A 43 30.85 -34.12 -23.94
CA GLU A 43 29.51 -34.49 -23.46
C GLU A 43 29.36 -34.22 -21.96
N SER A 44 30.36 -34.64 -21.19
CA SER A 44 30.39 -34.42 -19.73
C SER A 44 30.38 -32.91 -19.37
N GLU A 45 31.18 -32.13 -20.10
CA GLU A 45 31.23 -30.67 -19.94
C GLU A 45 29.90 -30.02 -20.26
N LEU A 46 29.27 -30.38 -21.39
CA LEU A 46 27.96 -29.85 -21.77
C LEU A 46 26.92 -30.18 -20.71
N ARG A 47 26.88 -31.43 -20.24
CA ARG A 47 25.96 -31.87 -19.18
C ARG A 47 26.17 -31.07 -17.91
N SER A 48 27.38 -30.85 -17.48
CA SER A 48 27.71 -30.04 -16.29
C SER A 48 27.26 -28.58 -16.44
N LYS A 49 27.49 -27.97 -17.61
CA LYS A 49 27.04 -26.58 -17.88
C LYS A 49 25.51 -26.45 -17.93
N MET A 50 24.83 -27.43 -18.56
CA MET A 50 23.38 -27.47 -18.54
C MET A 50 22.81 -27.62 -17.12
N GLN A 51 23.43 -28.46 -16.30
CA GLN A 51 23.05 -28.64 -14.91
C GLN A 51 23.29 -27.36 -14.10
N SER A 52 24.34 -26.60 -14.37
CA SER A 52 24.59 -25.30 -13.77
C SER A 52 23.50 -24.30 -14.12
N VAL A 53 23.04 -24.23 -15.37
CA VAL A 53 21.90 -23.41 -15.80
C VAL A 53 20.65 -23.78 -15.02
N CYS A 54 20.31 -25.07 -14.96
CA CYS A 54 19.15 -25.55 -14.19
C CYS A 54 19.22 -25.17 -12.70
N ASN A 55 20.41 -25.30 -12.10
CA ASN A 55 20.61 -24.93 -10.70
C ASN A 55 20.42 -23.44 -10.46
N LEU A 56 20.92 -22.58 -11.36
CA LEU A 56 20.71 -21.11 -11.27
C LEU A 56 19.24 -20.73 -11.40
N PHE A 57 18.51 -21.36 -12.33
CA PHE A 57 17.05 -21.13 -12.44
C PHE A 57 16.30 -21.60 -11.19
N ASN A 58 16.63 -22.77 -10.66
CA ASN A 58 16.02 -23.27 -9.44
C ASN A 58 16.33 -22.36 -8.22
N GLN A 59 17.53 -21.80 -8.18
CA GLN A 59 17.90 -20.84 -7.15
C GLN A 59 17.09 -19.53 -7.29
N ALA A 60 17.02 -18.96 -8.50
CA ALA A 60 16.24 -17.75 -8.76
C ALA A 60 14.75 -17.97 -8.45
N SER A 61 14.18 -19.11 -8.87
CA SER A 61 12.79 -19.46 -8.55
C SER A 61 12.52 -19.50 -7.04
N ARG A 62 13.42 -20.16 -6.28
CA ARG A 62 13.29 -20.20 -4.81
C ARG A 62 13.37 -18.83 -4.16
N GLN A 63 14.28 -17.97 -4.65
CA GLN A 63 14.42 -16.60 -4.15
C GLN A 63 13.17 -15.77 -4.43
N ILE A 64 12.56 -15.90 -5.61
CA ILE A 64 11.30 -15.23 -5.96
C ILE A 64 10.17 -15.71 -5.04
N SER A 65 10.01 -17.02 -4.88
CA SER A 65 8.98 -17.59 -3.99
C SER A 65 9.17 -17.14 -2.54
N GLN A 66 10.41 -17.07 -2.06
CA GLN A 66 10.68 -16.57 -0.71
C GLN A 66 10.36 -15.09 -0.57
N ALA A 67 10.68 -14.27 -1.58
CA ALA A 67 10.33 -12.85 -1.57
C ALA A 67 8.81 -12.64 -1.59
N GLU A 68 8.08 -13.45 -2.38
CA GLU A 68 6.62 -13.45 -2.41
C GLU A 68 6.04 -13.79 -1.03
N GLN A 69 6.50 -14.87 -0.41
CA GLN A 69 6.06 -15.26 0.94
C GLN A 69 6.34 -14.19 1.98
N ASN A 70 7.52 -13.59 1.96
CA ASN A 70 7.88 -12.53 2.90
C ASN A 70 6.97 -11.30 2.74
N GLU A 71 6.67 -10.89 1.49
CA GLU A 71 5.76 -9.77 1.23
C GLU A 71 4.32 -10.12 1.63
N PHE A 72 3.87 -11.34 1.36
CA PHE A 72 2.55 -11.80 1.78
C PHE A 72 2.41 -11.78 3.31
N GLN A 73 3.40 -12.30 4.04
CA GLN A 73 3.42 -12.26 5.51
C GLN A 73 3.43 -10.82 6.04
N ARG A 74 4.22 -9.94 5.44
CA ARG A 74 4.26 -8.52 5.82
C ARG A 74 2.90 -7.84 5.66
N LEU A 75 2.20 -8.12 4.56
CA LEU A 75 0.90 -7.52 4.27
C LEU A 75 -0.21 -8.07 5.16
N THR A 76 -0.26 -9.40 5.33
CA THR A 76 -1.37 -10.08 5.99
C THR A 76 -1.13 -10.37 7.47
N GLY A 77 0.13 -10.45 7.90
CA GLY A 77 0.52 -10.95 9.23
C GLY A 77 0.39 -12.46 9.35
N GLU A 78 -0.02 -13.20 8.30
CA GLU A 78 -0.23 -14.63 8.36
C GLU A 78 1.06 -15.39 8.65
N GLY A 79 1.05 -16.23 9.69
CA GLY A 79 2.24 -16.96 10.14
C GLY A 79 3.25 -16.14 10.94
N SER A 80 2.92 -14.89 11.30
CA SER A 80 3.71 -13.99 12.14
C SER A 80 3.02 -13.77 13.49
N SER A 81 3.79 -13.43 14.52
CA SER A 81 3.27 -12.90 15.78
C SER A 81 2.91 -11.42 15.71
N GLU A 82 3.27 -10.75 14.61
CA GLU A 82 3.02 -9.34 14.40
C GLU A 82 1.81 -9.13 13.47
N GLN A 83 1.12 -8.03 13.71
CA GLN A 83 0.01 -7.57 12.88
C GLN A 83 0.51 -7.21 11.47
N GLY A 84 -0.20 -7.66 10.44
CA GLY A 84 0.12 -7.29 9.06
C GLY A 84 -0.15 -5.81 8.76
N ASP A 85 0.51 -5.30 7.73
CA ASP A 85 0.39 -3.88 7.34
C ASP A 85 -1.06 -3.49 7.01
N VAL A 86 -1.82 -4.37 6.35
CA VAL A 86 -3.25 -4.13 6.05
C VAL A 86 -4.07 -3.93 7.32
N GLN A 87 -3.83 -4.73 8.34
CA GLN A 87 -4.55 -4.60 9.61
C GLN A 87 -4.16 -3.32 10.36
N LYS A 88 -2.87 -2.95 10.36
CA LYS A 88 -2.41 -1.68 10.93
C LYS A 88 -3.06 -0.48 10.23
N ILE A 89 -3.08 -0.49 8.90
CA ILE A 89 -3.76 0.54 8.10
C ILE A 89 -5.23 0.66 8.49
N ASN A 90 -5.95 -0.46 8.57
CA ASN A 90 -7.37 -0.46 8.94
C ASN A 90 -7.60 0.06 10.37
N ASP A 91 -6.69 -0.23 11.31
CA ASP A 91 -6.76 0.28 12.66
C ASP A 91 -6.51 1.80 12.71
N ILE A 92 -5.54 2.31 11.93
CA ILE A 92 -5.29 3.76 11.79
C ILE A 92 -6.51 4.45 11.18
N LEU A 93 -7.08 3.92 10.10
CA LEU A 93 -8.27 4.49 9.45
C LEU A 93 -9.45 4.58 10.43
N ARG A 94 -9.65 3.55 11.26
CA ARG A 94 -10.68 3.56 12.30
C ARG A 94 -10.44 4.65 13.32
N GLN A 95 -9.21 4.79 13.81
CA GLN A 95 -8.86 5.83 14.78
C GLN A 95 -9.05 7.24 14.19
N ILE A 96 -8.65 7.48 12.94
CA ILE A 96 -8.89 8.77 12.26
C ILE A 96 -10.38 9.08 12.20
N GLY A 97 -11.21 8.11 11.82
CA GLY A 97 -12.66 8.29 11.79
C GLY A 97 -13.25 8.57 13.18
N ASP A 98 -12.78 7.89 14.22
CA ASP A 98 -13.19 8.12 15.60
C ASP A 98 -12.83 9.55 16.07
N LEU A 99 -11.64 10.00 15.72
CA LEU A 99 -11.20 11.37 16.01
C LEU A 99 -12.02 12.41 15.24
N ASN A 100 -12.36 12.16 13.96
CA ASN A 100 -13.27 13.04 13.22
C ASN A 100 -14.60 13.26 13.95
N VAL A 101 -15.20 12.18 14.45
CA VAL A 101 -16.46 12.25 15.21
C VAL A 101 -16.30 13.06 16.51
N GLN A 102 -15.19 12.83 17.24
CA GLN A 102 -14.94 13.54 18.49
C GLN A 102 -14.65 15.03 18.26
N ILE A 103 -13.80 15.35 17.27
CA ILE A 103 -13.49 16.74 16.89
C ILE A 103 -14.76 17.48 16.51
N LYS A 104 -15.61 16.89 15.66
CA LYS A 104 -16.86 17.47 15.23
C LYS A 104 -17.79 17.74 16.42
N ARG A 105 -17.96 16.77 17.32
CA ARG A 105 -18.80 16.95 18.53
C ARG A 105 -18.31 18.12 19.39
N ASN A 106 -17.01 18.22 19.61
CA ASN A 106 -16.42 19.29 20.40
C ASN A 106 -16.61 20.64 19.72
N GLN A 107 -16.36 20.72 18.41
CA GLN A 107 -16.53 21.96 17.65
C GLN A 107 -17.99 22.43 17.64
N VAL A 108 -18.96 21.52 17.45
CA VAL A 108 -20.39 21.84 17.55
C VAL A 108 -20.76 22.37 18.95
N ALA A 109 -20.12 21.84 20.00
CA ALA A 109 -20.30 22.33 21.38
C ALA A 109 -19.55 23.64 21.67
N GLY A 110 -18.80 24.18 20.68
CA GLY A 110 -18.05 25.44 20.84
C GLY A 110 -16.69 25.28 21.55
N HIS A 111 -16.22 24.05 21.68
CA HIS A 111 -14.93 23.76 22.32
C HIS A 111 -13.85 23.49 21.26
N PRO A 112 -12.68 24.16 21.32
CA PRO A 112 -11.57 23.84 20.45
C PRO A 112 -11.04 22.42 20.75
N SER A 113 -10.66 21.69 19.70
CA SER A 113 -10.19 20.30 19.80
C SER A 113 -8.78 20.17 19.24
N LEU A 114 -7.88 21.11 19.56
CA LEU A 114 -6.53 21.15 19.00
C LEU A 114 -5.75 19.87 19.27
N GLU A 115 -5.82 19.35 20.49
CA GLU A 115 -5.14 18.10 20.87
C GLU A 115 -5.60 16.91 20.03
N LEU A 116 -6.92 16.78 19.78
CA LEU A 116 -7.47 15.71 18.94
C LEU A 116 -7.10 15.90 17.46
N GLN A 117 -6.98 17.15 17.01
CA GLN A 117 -6.50 17.46 15.66
C GLN A 117 -5.02 17.08 15.48
N ASP A 118 -4.21 17.36 16.49
CA ASP A 118 -2.78 16.97 16.48
C ASP A 118 -2.63 15.44 16.49
N GLU A 119 -3.42 14.73 17.31
CA GLU A 119 -3.44 13.27 17.34
C GLU A 119 -3.85 12.71 15.96
N ARG A 120 -4.88 13.29 15.34
CA ARG A 120 -5.30 12.89 13.98
C ARG A 120 -4.20 13.13 12.95
N ASN A 121 -3.49 14.24 13.03
CA ASN A 121 -2.40 14.55 12.13
C ASN A 121 -1.25 13.55 12.27
N LEU A 122 -0.91 13.12 13.48
CA LEU A 122 0.08 12.05 13.72
C LEU A 122 -0.34 10.73 13.06
N LEU A 123 -1.61 10.35 13.14
CA LEU A 123 -2.13 9.15 12.48
C LEU A 123 -2.11 9.28 10.95
N LEU A 124 -2.35 10.47 10.40
CA LEU A 124 -2.21 10.74 8.96
C LEU A 124 -0.76 10.60 8.49
N ASP A 125 0.18 11.10 9.27
CA ASP A 125 1.61 10.94 8.98
C ASP A 125 2.02 9.47 9.02
N GLU A 126 1.56 8.71 10.02
CA GLU A 126 1.79 7.27 10.10
C GLU A 126 1.18 6.53 8.89
N LEU A 127 -0.07 6.83 8.55
CA LEU A 127 -0.77 6.24 7.39
C LEU A 127 -0.03 6.50 6.08
N SER A 128 0.50 7.71 5.91
CA SER A 128 1.26 8.10 4.72
C SER A 128 2.54 7.28 4.51
N GLY A 129 3.07 6.70 5.58
CA GLY A 129 4.20 5.77 5.54
C GLY A 129 3.86 4.40 4.94
N TYR A 130 2.59 4.00 4.96
CA TYR A 130 2.11 2.73 4.41
C TYR A 130 1.57 2.89 2.98
N ILE A 131 0.70 3.90 2.77
CA ILE A 131 -0.01 4.11 1.50
C ILE A 131 -0.02 5.60 1.12
N PRO A 132 0.01 5.93 -0.19
CA PRO A 132 -0.14 7.31 -0.63
C PRO A 132 -1.58 7.76 -0.40
N VAL A 133 -1.79 8.72 0.50
CA VAL A 133 -3.11 9.27 0.82
C VAL A 133 -3.22 10.74 0.43
N GLU A 134 -4.42 11.14 0.06
CA GLU A 134 -4.83 12.51 -0.14
C GLU A 134 -5.84 12.88 0.94
N THR A 135 -5.68 14.06 1.52
CA THR A 135 -6.59 14.59 2.54
C THR A 135 -7.34 15.80 2.02
N ARG A 136 -8.62 15.89 2.35
CA ARG A 136 -9.45 17.03 2.00
C ARG A 136 -10.30 17.43 3.20
N TYR A 137 -10.17 18.68 3.62
CA TYR A 137 -11.08 19.28 4.60
C TYR A 137 -12.27 19.87 3.88
N TYR A 138 -13.46 19.63 4.40
CA TYR A 138 -14.70 20.22 3.87
C TYR A 138 -15.63 20.58 5.00
N LYS A 139 -16.49 21.57 4.75
CA LYS A 139 -17.51 21.97 5.70
C LYS A 139 -18.74 21.09 5.54
N ASP A 140 -19.26 20.62 6.64
CA ASP A 140 -20.49 19.83 6.65
C ASP A 140 -21.71 20.75 6.52
N ASP A 141 -22.18 20.91 5.29
CA ASP A 141 -23.38 21.71 5.00
C ASP A 141 -24.68 21.07 5.51
N ALA A 142 -24.65 19.77 5.89
CA ALA A 142 -25.81 19.07 6.41
C ALA A 142 -26.34 19.68 7.74
N HIS A 143 -25.45 20.38 8.47
CA HIS A 143 -25.80 21.10 9.70
C HIS A 143 -26.09 22.59 9.46
N SER A 144 -26.18 23.03 8.22
CA SER A 144 -26.36 24.44 7.84
C SER A 144 -27.80 24.95 7.93
N GLY A 145 -28.73 24.17 8.49
CA GLY A 145 -30.13 24.59 8.68
C GLY A 145 -30.29 25.98 9.35
N ASN A 146 -31.39 26.22 9.98
CA ASN A 146 -31.71 27.52 10.61
C ASN A 146 -30.67 28.02 11.64
N ASN A 147 -29.74 27.17 12.06
CA ASN A 147 -28.64 27.49 12.99
C ASN A 147 -27.32 27.87 12.29
N ALA A 148 -27.29 28.02 10.96
CA ALA A 148 -26.11 28.41 10.22
C ALA A 148 -25.66 29.85 10.52
N TYR A 149 -26.46 30.61 11.20
CA TYR A 149 -26.24 32.02 11.50
C TYR A 149 -26.33 32.27 13.00
N ASP A 150 -25.55 33.23 13.49
CA ASP A 150 -25.73 33.85 14.79
C ASP A 150 -26.75 34.97 14.67
N TYR A 151 -27.67 35.07 15.65
CA TYR A 151 -28.72 36.05 15.69
C TYR A 151 -28.56 36.92 16.93
N ASP A 152 -28.91 38.19 16.81
CA ASP A 152 -29.03 39.09 17.96
C ASP A 152 -30.35 38.84 18.73
N ALA A 153 -30.52 39.58 19.82
CA ALA A 153 -31.73 39.49 20.66
C ALA A 153 -33.03 39.86 19.91
N ASN A 154 -32.93 40.52 18.76
CA ASN A 154 -34.06 40.93 17.91
C ASN A 154 -34.27 39.94 16.73
N GLY A 155 -33.45 38.90 16.63
CA GLY A 155 -33.52 37.90 15.55
C GLY A 155 -32.85 38.35 14.26
N ALA A 156 -32.03 39.40 14.26
CA ALA A 156 -31.26 39.83 13.11
C ALA A 156 -29.92 39.01 13.01
N VAL A 157 -29.56 38.63 11.80
CA VAL A 157 -28.30 37.90 11.54
C VAL A 157 -27.13 38.81 11.85
N ILE A 158 -26.24 38.40 12.77
CA ILE A 158 -25.03 39.14 13.17
C ILE A 158 -23.75 38.45 12.68
N GLY A 159 -23.84 37.20 12.27
CA GLY A 159 -22.71 36.47 11.74
C GLY A 159 -23.07 35.10 11.17
N LYS A 160 -22.15 34.49 10.48
CA LYS A 160 -22.25 33.09 10.05
C LYS A 160 -21.37 32.24 10.98
N LYS A 161 -21.95 31.20 11.55
CA LYS A 161 -21.18 30.24 12.35
C LYS A 161 -20.11 29.56 11.52
N ASP A 162 -18.93 29.45 12.08
CA ASP A 162 -17.91 28.54 11.54
C ASP A 162 -18.31 27.11 11.88
N TRP A 163 -18.79 26.41 10.87
CA TRP A 163 -19.12 25.00 11.01
C TRP A 163 -17.86 24.15 11.10
N PRO A 164 -17.93 23.05 11.86
CA PRO A 164 -16.80 22.14 11.94
C PRO A 164 -16.42 21.62 10.56
N ASP A 165 -15.12 21.57 10.32
CA ASP A 165 -14.59 20.94 9.12
C ASP A 165 -14.52 19.42 9.33
N ASP A 166 -15.03 18.66 8.38
CA ASP A 166 -14.83 17.23 8.28
C ASP A 166 -13.57 16.92 7.44
N LEU A 167 -12.93 15.80 7.72
CA LEU A 167 -11.76 15.32 6.99
C LEU A 167 -12.09 14.08 6.17
N GLU A 168 -11.93 14.18 4.87
CA GLU A 168 -11.92 13.04 3.96
C GLU A 168 -10.47 12.57 3.75
N VAL A 169 -10.25 11.27 3.88
CA VAL A 169 -8.99 10.61 3.50
C VAL A 169 -9.29 9.70 2.33
N SER A 170 -8.51 9.81 1.27
CA SER A 170 -8.68 9.03 0.05
C SER A 170 -7.35 8.61 -0.55
N MET A 171 -7.38 7.63 -1.43
CA MET A 171 -6.24 7.23 -2.24
C MET A 171 -6.65 7.03 -3.70
N ASN A 172 -5.71 7.24 -4.60
CA ASN A 172 -5.90 6.90 -6.00
C ASN A 172 -5.22 5.56 -6.29
N TYR A 173 -5.90 4.70 -7.02
CA TYR A 173 -5.36 3.41 -7.48
C TYR A 173 -5.67 3.20 -8.96
N ILE A 174 -4.92 2.32 -9.58
CA ILE A 174 -5.14 1.92 -10.97
C ILE A 174 -5.91 0.60 -10.96
N ASP A 175 -7.09 0.59 -11.57
CA ASP A 175 -7.92 -0.61 -11.69
C ASP A 175 -7.35 -1.63 -12.70
N ALA A 176 -7.96 -2.80 -12.78
CA ALA A 176 -7.54 -3.87 -13.69
C ALA A 176 -7.62 -3.47 -15.19
N GLN A 177 -8.33 -2.40 -15.51
CA GLN A 177 -8.48 -1.83 -16.85
C GLN A 177 -7.47 -0.72 -17.12
N GLY A 178 -6.57 -0.40 -16.17
CA GLY A 178 -5.57 0.64 -16.28
C GLY A 178 -6.10 2.06 -16.05
N LYS A 179 -7.32 2.21 -15.52
CA LYS A 179 -7.94 3.50 -15.25
C LYS A 179 -7.69 3.92 -13.80
N SER A 180 -7.34 5.19 -13.59
CA SER A 180 -7.24 5.77 -12.25
C SER A 180 -8.62 5.87 -11.60
N GLN A 181 -8.74 5.32 -10.42
CA GLN A 181 -9.93 5.37 -9.56
C GLN A 181 -9.58 5.99 -8.22
N LYS A 182 -10.54 6.71 -7.63
CA LYS A 182 -10.42 7.26 -6.28
C LYS A 182 -11.17 6.36 -5.30
N LEU A 183 -10.48 5.92 -4.25
CA LEU A 183 -11.06 5.18 -3.13
C LEU A 183 -11.11 6.10 -1.91
N ILE A 184 -12.31 6.33 -1.36
CA ILE A 184 -12.48 7.06 -0.11
C ILE A 184 -12.29 6.08 1.04
N LEU A 185 -11.29 6.34 1.89
CA LEU A 185 -10.91 5.52 3.03
C LEU A 185 -11.60 5.96 4.32
N VAL A 186 -11.72 7.29 4.52
CA VAL A 186 -12.47 7.90 5.62
C VAL A 186 -13.28 9.06 5.06
N ASN A 187 -14.59 9.07 5.30
CA ASN A 187 -15.49 10.12 4.85
C ASN A 187 -15.97 10.97 6.02
N GLY A 188 -15.10 11.82 6.52
CA GLY A 188 -15.42 12.72 7.61
C GLY A 188 -15.88 12.00 8.88
N SER A 189 -16.96 12.49 9.45
CA SER A 189 -17.63 11.94 10.63
C SER A 189 -18.90 11.16 10.30
N ASP A 190 -19.11 10.81 9.02
CA ASP A 190 -20.32 10.13 8.59
C ASP A 190 -20.46 8.75 9.24
N LEU A 191 -21.64 8.50 9.73
CA LEU A 191 -22.10 7.20 10.18
C LEU A 191 -22.86 6.52 9.03
N GLY A 192 -22.81 5.21 8.96
CA GLY A 192 -23.62 4.45 8.01
C GLY A 192 -25.12 4.65 8.23
N ALA A 193 -25.93 4.09 7.33
CA ALA A 193 -27.40 4.25 7.36
C ALA A 193 -28.07 3.76 8.65
N ASP A 194 -27.38 2.90 9.42
CA ASP A 194 -27.81 2.40 10.74
C ASP A 194 -27.50 3.40 11.88
N GLY A 195 -26.80 4.50 11.59
CA GLY A 195 -26.35 5.48 12.58
C GLY A 195 -25.29 4.98 13.57
N LEU A 196 -24.83 3.76 13.41
CA LEU A 196 -23.90 3.06 14.31
C LEU A 196 -22.62 2.64 13.59
N THR A 197 -22.74 2.19 12.36
CA THR A 197 -21.60 1.74 11.55
C THR A 197 -20.87 2.96 11.01
N LYS A 198 -19.65 3.13 11.46
CA LYS A 198 -18.81 4.21 10.96
C LYS A 198 -18.36 3.91 9.54
N ASN A 199 -18.42 4.91 8.69
CA ASN A 199 -18.13 4.77 7.26
C ASN A 199 -16.60 4.86 7.02
N TYR A 200 -15.88 3.87 7.55
CA TYR A 200 -14.48 3.68 7.21
C TYR A 200 -14.37 2.72 6.03
N GLY A 201 -13.64 3.10 5.00
CA GLY A 201 -13.16 2.13 4.03
C GLY A 201 -12.28 1.09 4.75
N GLN A 202 -12.41 -0.17 4.37
CA GLN A 202 -11.45 -1.20 4.73
C GLN A 202 -10.65 -1.56 3.48
N LEU A 203 -9.36 -1.68 3.64
CA LEU A 203 -8.48 -2.19 2.60
C LEU A 203 -8.50 -3.72 2.55
#